data_25b0e87f4b72e3db97c2daec27029a36
#
_entry.id   25b0e87f4b72e3db97c2daec27029a36
#
_cell.length_a   1.000
_cell.length_b   1.000
_cell.length_c   1.000
_cell.angle_alpha   90.00
_cell.angle_beta   90.00
_cell.angle_gamma   90.00
#
_symmetry.space_group_name_H-M   'P 1'
#
loop_
_entity.id
_entity.type
_entity.pdbx_description
1 polymer ?
#
loop_
_entity_poly.entity_id
_entity_poly.type
_entity_poly.pdbx_seq_one_letter_code
_entity_poly.pdbx_strand_id
1 'polypeptide(L)'
;MQKSIVILLIFSSLFAFSQKGKVGKLIYSDNFNKDLSNWKVEFEIPKTSSVQLIDSKLDLVSSKGATVWLDHKLSGNIMIIYDVTLVDKGGAMDRVSDLNAFWMATDPANKNLFTRNGNFASYDNLDLYYAGVGGHDNTFTRFRKYHSNGEKPVLKEYTDKEHLLVGNRKYSVKIIVNNGLIQYYLNNELYWELKDETPYKTGYFGFRTTISHQQFENFKVYQL
;
A
#
# COMPACT_ATOMS: atom_id res chain seq x y z
N MET A 1 47.79 -55.33 -8.04
CA MET A 1 46.93 -54.69 -9.03
C MET A 1 45.95 -53.74 -8.29
N GLN A 2 46.25 -52.46 -8.24
CA GLN A 2 45.48 -51.47 -7.53
C GLN A 2 44.56 -50.79 -8.55
N LYS A 3 43.23 -50.90 -8.37
CA LYS A 3 42.23 -50.29 -9.24
C LYS A 3 41.91 -48.88 -8.71
N SER A 4 42.34 -47.85 -9.43
CA SER A 4 41.95 -46.47 -9.16
C SER A 4 40.53 -46.20 -9.66
N ILE A 5 39.64 -45.81 -8.76
CA ILE A 5 38.28 -45.34 -9.07
C ILE A 5 38.36 -43.83 -9.27
N VAL A 6 38.12 -43.37 -10.50
CA VAL A 6 37.97 -41.95 -10.82
C VAL A 6 36.49 -41.58 -10.60
N ILE A 7 36.22 -40.74 -9.59
CA ILE A 7 34.89 -40.16 -9.34
C ILE A 7 34.78 -38.88 -10.16
N LEU A 8 33.93 -38.92 -11.19
CA LEU A 8 33.62 -37.76 -12.02
C LEU A 8 32.53 -36.95 -11.32
N LEU A 9 32.90 -35.83 -10.67
CA LEU A 9 31.95 -34.86 -10.11
C LEU A 9 31.37 -34.01 -11.24
N ILE A 10 30.12 -34.30 -11.60
CA ILE A 10 29.35 -33.45 -12.51
C ILE A 10 28.80 -32.24 -11.71
N PHE A 11 29.42 -31.08 -11.91
CA PHE A 11 28.91 -29.80 -11.47
C PHE A 11 27.73 -29.42 -12.39
N SER A 12 26.50 -29.64 -11.95
CA SER A 12 25.31 -29.05 -12.57
C SER A 12 25.19 -27.58 -12.13
N SER A 13 25.64 -26.66 -12.96
CA SER A 13 25.40 -25.24 -12.80
C SER A 13 23.89 -24.96 -13.01
N LEU A 14 23.17 -24.77 -11.94
CA LEU A 14 21.82 -24.21 -11.95
C LEU A 14 21.90 -22.75 -12.43
N PHE A 15 21.67 -22.53 -13.72
CA PHE A 15 21.40 -21.19 -14.24
C PHE A 15 20.05 -20.72 -13.68
N ALA A 16 20.09 -19.94 -12.61
CA ALA A 16 18.93 -19.18 -12.17
C ALA A 16 18.66 -18.09 -13.23
N PHE A 17 17.74 -18.35 -14.15
CA PHE A 17 17.19 -17.33 -15.02
C PHE A 17 16.39 -16.36 -14.15
N SER A 18 17.03 -15.28 -13.72
CA SER A 18 16.33 -14.09 -13.25
C SER A 18 15.56 -13.52 -14.45
N GLN A 19 14.28 -13.85 -14.57
CA GLN A 19 13.37 -13.09 -15.44
C GLN A 19 13.31 -11.67 -14.88
N LYS A 20 14.12 -10.75 -15.42
CA LYS A 20 13.84 -9.32 -15.36
C LYS A 20 12.52 -9.09 -16.12
N GLY A 21 11.40 -9.21 -15.43
CA GLY A 21 10.11 -8.79 -15.94
C GLY A 21 10.28 -7.34 -16.44
N LYS A 22 9.80 -7.03 -17.65
CA LYS A 22 9.75 -5.65 -18.15
C LYS A 22 9.05 -4.81 -17.09
N VAL A 23 9.78 -3.92 -16.42
CA VAL A 23 9.18 -2.88 -15.59
C VAL A 23 8.29 -2.07 -16.53
N GLY A 24 7.01 -1.92 -16.20
CA GLY A 24 6.05 -1.18 -17.01
C GLY A 24 6.49 0.27 -17.28
N LYS A 25 5.76 0.99 -18.11
CA LYS A 25 6.02 2.41 -18.40
C LYS A 25 5.69 3.24 -17.15
N LEU A 26 6.63 4.05 -16.64
CA LEU A 26 6.35 5.02 -15.57
C LEU A 26 5.31 6.04 -16.07
N ILE A 27 4.16 6.15 -15.36
CA ILE A 27 3.07 7.08 -15.70
C ILE A 27 2.88 8.18 -14.65
N TYR A 28 3.33 7.97 -13.42
CA TYR A 28 3.31 8.97 -12.35
C TYR A 28 4.46 8.73 -11.37
N SER A 29 5.02 9.82 -10.84
CA SER A 29 5.96 9.74 -9.72
C SER A 29 5.93 11.00 -8.87
N ASP A 30 6.15 10.83 -7.56
CA ASP A 30 6.32 11.93 -6.62
C ASP A 30 7.42 11.57 -5.62
N ASN A 31 8.42 12.44 -5.53
CA ASN A 31 9.51 12.34 -4.56
C ASN A 31 9.29 13.27 -3.36
N PHE A 32 8.10 13.89 -3.28
CA PHE A 32 7.69 14.78 -2.19
C PHE A 32 8.65 15.95 -1.91
N ASN A 33 9.23 16.52 -2.97
CA ASN A 33 10.24 17.58 -2.88
C ASN A 33 9.78 18.95 -3.41
N LYS A 34 8.50 19.07 -3.84
CA LYS A 34 7.96 20.31 -4.41
C LYS A 34 6.79 20.86 -3.59
N ASP A 35 5.62 20.26 -3.75
CA ASP A 35 4.38 20.68 -3.11
C ASP A 35 3.41 19.49 -2.98
N LEU A 36 2.25 19.73 -2.39
CA LEU A 36 1.18 18.74 -2.23
C LEU A 36 0.01 18.96 -3.20
N SER A 37 0.20 19.73 -4.28
CA SER A 37 -0.88 20.11 -5.22
C SER A 37 -1.59 18.92 -5.86
N ASN A 38 -0.89 17.78 -5.99
CA ASN A 38 -1.42 16.53 -6.53
C ASN A 38 -2.06 15.63 -5.46
N TRP A 39 -2.19 16.11 -4.23
CA TRP A 39 -2.72 15.33 -3.12
C TRP A 39 -3.89 16.01 -2.44
N LYS A 40 -4.97 15.28 -2.19
CA LYS A 40 -6.16 15.74 -1.44
C LYS A 40 -6.17 15.09 -0.09
N VAL A 41 -6.33 15.89 0.95
CA VAL A 41 -6.24 15.44 2.33
C VAL A 41 -7.61 15.50 3.00
N GLU A 42 -8.00 14.40 3.60
CA GLU A 42 -9.22 14.27 4.41
C GLU A 42 -8.82 13.90 5.84
N PHE A 43 -9.09 14.78 6.80
CA PHE A 43 -8.83 14.56 8.22
C PHE A 43 -10.12 14.49 9.02
N GLU A 44 -10.22 13.52 9.94
CA GLU A 44 -11.32 13.47 10.91
C GLU A 44 -11.18 14.58 11.96
N ILE A 45 -9.95 14.90 12.39
CA ILE A 45 -9.65 16.01 13.29
C ILE A 45 -8.53 16.88 12.69
N PRO A 46 -8.85 17.88 11.85
CA PRO A 46 -7.84 18.71 11.18
C PRO A 46 -6.95 19.54 12.14
N LYS A 47 -7.50 19.90 13.31
CA LYS A 47 -6.78 20.76 14.27
C LYS A 47 -5.53 20.11 14.89
N THR A 48 -5.51 18.78 14.95
CA THR A 48 -4.45 17.99 15.58
C THR A 48 -3.80 17.00 14.63
N SER A 49 -4.06 17.15 13.35
CA SER A 49 -3.48 16.34 12.27
C SER A 49 -2.79 17.24 11.24
N SER A 50 -1.77 16.73 10.58
CA SER A 50 -1.04 17.49 9.55
C SER A 50 -0.49 16.59 8.45
N VAL A 51 -0.37 17.17 7.25
CA VAL A 51 0.43 16.65 6.15
C VAL A 51 1.40 17.73 5.71
N GLN A 52 2.67 17.43 5.71
CA GLN A 52 3.74 18.36 5.35
C GLN A 52 4.78 17.65 4.47
N LEU A 53 5.61 18.42 3.78
CA LEU A 53 6.80 17.91 3.12
C LEU A 53 8.02 18.20 4.00
N ILE A 54 8.68 17.14 4.45
CA ILE A 54 9.88 17.22 5.31
C ILE A 54 10.94 16.29 4.73
N ASP A 55 12.11 16.81 4.40
CA ASP A 55 13.25 16.03 3.90
C ASP A 55 12.89 15.14 2.71
N SER A 56 12.16 15.69 1.71
CA SER A 56 11.66 14.97 0.55
C SER A 56 10.80 13.76 0.91
N LYS A 57 9.98 13.89 1.95
CA LYS A 57 8.98 12.91 2.37
C LYS A 57 7.65 13.60 2.60
N LEU A 58 6.57 12.89 2.32
CA LEU A 58 5.26 13.25 2.81
C LEU A 58 5.16 12.78 4.26
N ASP A 59 5.18 13.73 5.19
CA ASP A 59 5.08 13.52 6.63
C ASP A 59 3.63 13.67 7.05
N LEU A 60 2.99 12.56 7.43
CA LEU A 60 1.59 12.48 7.83
C LEU A 60 1.51 12.22 9.33
N VAL A 61 1.01 13.19 10.08
CA VAL A 61 0.66 13.04 11.50
C VAL A 61 -0.85 13.06 11.64
N SER A 62 -1.43 12.00 12.15
CA SER A 62 -2.87 11.88 12.33
C SER A 62 -3.25 11.56 13.77
N SER A 63 -4.12 12.37 14.34
CA SER A 63 -4.65 12.17 15.70
C SER A 63 -5.91 11.29 15.74
N LYS A 64 -6.49 10.99 14.56
CA LYS A 64 -7.63 10.08 14.40
C LYS A 64 -7.63 9.51 12.97
N GLY A 65 -8.67 9.72 12.18
CA GLY A 65 -8.72 9.24 10.81
C GLY A 65 -8.09 10.21 9.82
N ALA A 66 -7.27 9.73 8.88
CA ALA A 66 -6.68 10.51 7.80
C ALA A 66 -6.60 9.70 6.51
N THR A 67 -6.94 10.33 5.38
CA THR A 67 -6.65 9.78 4.05
C THR A 67 -5.99 10.87 3.19
N VAL A 68 -4.91 10.50 2.53
CA VAL A 68 -4.18 11.37 1.59
C VAL A 68 -4.30 10.74 0.22
N TRP A 69 -5.17 11.31 -0.61
CA TRP A 69 -5.50 10.81 -1.94
C TRP A 69 -4.61 11.41 -3.01
N LEU A 70 -4.09 10.58 -3.90
CA LEU A 70 -3.51 11.07 -5.16
C LEU A 70 -4.63 11.65 -6.03
N ASP A 71 -4.56 12.94 -6.36
CA ASP A 71 -5.50 13.62 -7.28
C ASP A 71 -5.18 13.30 -8.75
N HIS A 72 -5.00 12.03 -9.04
CA HIS A 72 -4.79 11.47 -10.36
C HIS A 72 -5.47 10.13 -10.48
N LYS A 73 -6.46 10.04 -11.37
CA LYS A 73 -7.22 8.80 -11.55
C LYS A 73 -6.39 7.78 -12.33
N LEU A 74 -6.18 6.62 -11.74
CA LEU A 74 -5.45 5.49 -12.31
C LEU A 74 -6.40 4.59 -13.10
N SER A 75 -5.89 3.89 -14.13
CA SER A 75 -6.70 2.99 -14.94
C SER A 75 -5.87 1.86 -15.59
N GLY A 76 -6.52 0.75 -15.87
CA GLY A 76 -5.93 -0.40 -16.55
C GLY A 76 -4.99 -1.21 -15.65
N ASN A 77 -4.04 -1.90 -16.27
CA ASN A 77 -3.07 -2.72 -15.57
C ASN A 77 -1.96 -1.84 -15.03
N ILE A 78 -1.79 -1.78 -13.72
CA ILE A 78 -0.84 -0.88 -13.06
C ILE A 78 -0.05 -1.57 -11.95
N MET A 79 1.10 -0.99 -11.66
CA MET A 79 1.88 -1.28 -10.46
C MET A 79 2.13 0.02 -9.70
N ILE A 80 1.78 0.06 -8.42
CA ILE A 80 2.04 1.16 -7.50
C ILE A 80 3.16 0.73 -6.57
N ILE A 81 4.17 1.57 -6.38
CA ILE A 81 5.24 1.35 -5.40
C ILE A 81 5.48 2.60 -4.58
N TYR A 82 5.80 2.42 -3.31
CA TYR A 82 6.25 3.49 -2.41
C TYR A 82 6.99 2.91 -1.20
N ASP A 83 7.76 3.76 -0.54
CA ASP A 83 8.37 3.43 0.73
C ASP A 83 7.65 4.19 1.85
N VAL A 84 7.59 3.59 3.04
CA VAL A 84 6.96 4.19 4.21
C VAL A 84 7.68 3.80 5.49
N THR A 85 7.79 4.74 6.42
CA THR A 85 8.30 4.52 7.78
C THR A 85 7.24 4.95 8.78
N LEU A 86 6.89 4.07 9.72
CA LEU A 86 6.09 4.43 10.88
C LEU A 86 7.03 5.00 11.95
N VAL A 87 6.84 6.25 12.30
CA VAL A 87 7.65 6.93 13.31
C VAL A 87 7.23 6.47 14.70
N ASP A 88 8.23 6.03 15.49
CA ASP A 88 8.08 5.58 16.88
C ASP A 88 9.22 6.16 17.72
N LYS A 89 9.09 7.43 18.06
CA LYS A 89 10.10 8.23 18.80
C LYS A 89 9.54 8.84 20.08
N GLY A 90 8.34 8.39 20.50
CA GLY A 90 7.68 8.86 21.71
C GLY A 90 6.86 10.13 21.55
N GLY A 91 6.57 10.57 20.34
CA GLY A 91 5.61 11.63 20.06
C GLY A 91 4.17 11.16 20.35
N ALA A 92 3.26 12.11 20.61
CA ALA A 92 1.87 11.80 20.99
C ALA A 92 1.11 10.97 19.93
N MET A 93 1.51 11.06 18.67
CA MET A 93 0.90 10.30 17.55
C MET A 93 1.84 9.22 17.00
N ASP A 94 2.99 9.01 17.63
CA ASP A 94 3.97 7.99 17.21
C ASP A 94 3.49 6.61 17.67
N ARG A 95 2.55 6.06 16.91
CA ARG A 95 1.97 4.74 17.14
C ARG A 95 2.28 3.83 15.96
N VAL A 96 2.82 2.65 16.22
CA VAL A 96 3.13 1.63 15.22
C VAL A 96 1.84 0.90 14.85
N SER A 97 1.07 1.48 13.95
CA SER A 97 -0.23 0.93 13.53
C SER A 97 -0.70 1.55 12.22
N ASP A 98 -1.63 0.86 11.55
CA ASP A 98 -2.45 1.40 10.46
C ASP A 98 -1.66 1.88 9.23
N LEU A 99 -0.65 1.10 8.77
CA LEU A 99 -0.10 1.26 7.44
C LEU A 99 -1.14 0.75 6.45
N ASN A 100 -2.08 1.63 6.12
CA ASN A 100 -3.22 1.25 5.30
C ASN A 100 -3.15 1.94 3.93
N ALA A 101 -3.73 1.30 2.92
CA ALA A 101 -3.87 1.85 1.59
C ALA A 101 -5.24 1.51 0.99
N PHE A 102 -5.78 2.48 0.25
CA PHE A 102 -6.88 2.31 -0.68
C PHE A 102 -6.35 2.36 -2.11
N TRP A 103 -6.84 1.53 -3.01
CA TRP A 103 -6.57 1.66 -4.44
C TRP A 103 -7.75 1.26 -5.30
N MET A 104 -7.78 1.75 -6.53
CA MET A 104 -8.89 1.67 -7.46
C MET A 104 -10.20 2.18 -6.85
N ALA A 105 -10.09 3.21 -5.97
CA ALA A 105 -11.23 3.76 -5.26
C ALA A 105 -12.12 4.59 -6.19
N THR A 106 -13.42 4.30 -6.19
CA THR A 106 -14.45 5.09 -6.87
C THR A 106 -15.68 5.27 -5.98
N ASP A 107 -16.41 6.35 -6.21
CA ASP A 107 -17.72 6.58 -5.61
C ASP A 107 -18.79 6.47 -6.69
N PRO A 108 -19.59 5.40 -6.74
CA PRO A 108 -20.67 5.26 -7.74
C PRO A 108 -21.77 6.30 -7.58
N ALA A 109 -21.95 6.84 -6.38
CA ALA A 109 -22.98 7.85 -6.09
C ALA A 109 -22.50 9.29 -6.35
N ASN A 110 -21.18 9.54 -6.44
CA ASN A 110 -20.62 10.88 -6.57
C ASN A 110 -19.40 10.89 -7.51
N LYS A 111 -19.43 11.77 -8.51
CA LYS A 111 -18.28 11.96 -9.43
C LYS A 111 -17.02 12.47 -8.73
N ASN A 112 -17.19 13.24 -7.63
CA ASN A 112 -16.07 13.69 -6.82
C ASN A 112 -15.85 12.73 -5.65
N LEU A 113 -14.71 12.03 -5.65
CA LEU A 113 -14.33 11.12 -4.58
C LEU A 113 -13.98 11.87 -3.28
N PHE A 114 -13.39 13.07 -3.38
CA PHE A 114 -12.74 13.80 -2.28
C PHE A 114 -13.76 14.62 -1.47
N THR A 115 -14.72 13.96 -0.85
CA THR A 115 -15.82 14.60 -0.12
C THR A 115 -15.99 14.07 1.29
N ARG A 116 -15.06 13.23 1.75
CA ARG A 116 -15.16 12.57 3.05
C ARG A 116 -14.37 13.33 4.11
N ASN A 117 -14.70 13.06 5.34
CA ASN A 117 -14.14 13.76 6.50
C ASN A 117 -13.01 12.99 7.21
N GLY A 118 -12.41 12.00 6.56
CA GLY A 118 -11.34 11.20 7.18
C GLY A 118 -11.81 10.11 8.15
N ASN A 119 -13.07 10.07 8.57
CA ASN A 119 -13.60 8.98 9.37
C ASN A 119 -13.64 7.67 8.56
N PHE A 120 -13.20 6.56 9.17
CA PHE A 120 -13.04 5.29 8.44
C PHE A 120 -14.38 4.77 7.87
N ALA A 121 -15.48 4.89 8.60
CA ALA A 121 -16.79 4.44 8.14
C ALA A 121 -17.33 5.29 6.97
N SER A 122 -16.83 6.53 6.77
CA SER A 122 -17.27 7.37 5.65
C SER A 122 -16.85 6.83 4.27
N TYR A 123 -15.94 5.84 4.23
CA TYR A 123 -15.50 5.18 3.01
C TYR A 123 -16.25 3.89 2.69
N ASP A 124 -17.17 3.44 3.54
CA ASP A 124 -17.87 2.16 3.41
C ASP A 124 -18.73 2.05 2.13
N ASN A 125 -19.14 3.19 1.56
CA ASN A 125 -19.91 3.24 0.31
C ASN A 125 -19.06 3.42 -0.95
N LEU A 126 -17.75 3.20 -0.87
CA LEU A 126 -16.85 3.19 -2.03
C LEU A 126 -16.68 1.78 -2.60
N ASP A 127 -16.43 1.72 -3.90
CA ASP A 127 -15.79 0.57 -4.52
C ASP A 127 -14.28 0.75 -4.41
N LEU A 128 -13.57 -0.16 -3.75
CA LEU A 128 -12.11 -0.09 -3.62
C LEU A 128 -11.51 -1.42 -3.14
N TYR A 129 -10.21 -1.57 -3.30
CA TYR A 129 -9.41 -2.54 -2.55
C TYR A 129 -8.74 -1.85 -1.37
N TYR A 130 -8.63 -2.58 -0.28
CA TYR A 130 -8.05 -2.13 0.98
C TYR A 130 -7.01 -3.10 1.51
N ALA A 131 -5.86 -2.57 1.88
CA ALA A 131 -4.89 -3.20 2.74
C ALA A 131 -4.81 -2.44 4.05
N GLY A 132 -4.93 -3.15 5.17
CA GLY A 132 -4.74 -2.62 6.52
C GLY A 132 -3.66 -3.44 7.22
N VAL A 133 -2.41 -2.98 7.16
CA VAL A 133 -1.27 -3.65 7.80
C VAL A 133 -1.08 -3.08 9.20
N GLY A 134 -1.00 -3.97 10.19
CA GLY A 134 -0.86 -3.58 11.59
C GLY A 134 -2.06 -2.83 12.14
N GLY A 135 -3.27 -3.17 11.72
CA GLY A 135 -4.50 -2.57 12.21
C GLY A 135 -4.77 -2.85 13.69
N HIS A 136 -5.63 -2.02 14.32
CA HIS A 136 -6.08 -2.15 15.70
C HIS A 136 -4.92 -2.33 16.69
N ASP A 137 -4.10 -1.30 16.81
CA ASP A 137 -2.89 -1.27 17.64
C ASP A 137 -1.89 -2.39 17.28
N ASN A 138 -1.71 -2.58 15.97
CA ASN A 138 -0.76 -3.56 15.42
C ASN A 138 -1.04 -5.01 15.84
N THR A 139 -2.30 -5.40 15.85
CA THR A 139 -2.73 -6.76 16.28
C THR A 139 -3.09 -7.67 15.11
N PHE A 140 -3.37 -7.10 13.92
CA PHE A 140 -3.67 -7.88 12.73
C PHE A 140 -3.30 -7.14 11.45
N THR A 141 -3.18 -7.90 10.36
CA THR A 141 -3.08 -7.41 8.99
C THR A 141 -4.24 -7.97 8.17
N ARG A 142 -5.03 -7.11 7.50
CA ARG A 142 -6.22 -7.50 6.75
C ARG A 142 -6.26 -6.94 5.36
N PHE A 143 -6.86 -7.72 4.45
CA PHE A 143 -7.16 -7.31 3.08
C PHE A 143 -8.65 -7.43 2.82
N ARG A 144 -9.22 -6.43 2.12
CA ARG A 144 -10.64 -6.35 1.82
C ARG A 144 -10.89 -5.86 0.40
N LYS A 145 -12.02 -6.23 -0.16
CA LYS A 145 -12.65 -5.55 -1.28
C LYS A 145 -13.92 -4.89 -0.77
N TYR A 146 -14.02 -3.60 -0.93
CA TYR A 146 -15.20 -2.83 -0.57
C TYR A 146 -16.15 -2.78 -1.75
N HIS A 147 -17.43 -2.89 -1.46
CA HIS A 147 -18.50 -2.71 -2.40
C HIS A 147 -19.33 -1.50 -1.98
N SER A 148 -19.74 -0.68 -2.93
CA SER A 148 -20.47 0.55 -2.69
C SER A 148 -21.84 0.37 -1.98
N ASN A 149 -22.28 -0.87 -1.79
CA ASN A 149 -23.45 -1.25 -1.00
C ASN A 149 -23.17 -1.37 0.52
N GLY A 150 -21.94 -1.06 0.97
CA GLY A 150 -21.50 -1.18 2.36
C GLY A 150 -20.86 -2.53 2.72
N GLU A 151 -20.86 -3.51 1.82
CA GLU A 151 -20.18 -4.78 2.04
C GLU A 151 -18.66 -4.61 1.90
N LYS A 152 -17.91 -5.14 2.85
CA LYS A 152 -16.45 -5.10 2.91
C LYS A 152 -15.87 -6.38 3.52
N PRO A 153 -16.06 -7.53 2.87
CA PRO A 153 -15.60 -8.81 3.39
C PRO A 153 -14.10 -8.81 3.66
N VAL A 154 -13.68 -9.50 4.72
CA VAL A 154 -12.28 -9.83 4.96
C VAL A 154 -11.91 -10.97 4.02
N LEU A 155 -10.99 -10.70 3.10
CA LEU A 155 -10.53 -11.68 2.11
C LEU A 155 -9.30 -12.44 2.59
N LYS A 156 -8.48 -11.80 3.42
CA LYS A 156 -7.31 -12.38 4.06
C LYS A 156 -7.03 -11.67 5.37
N GLU A 157 -6.59 -12.43 6.37
CA GLU A 157 -6.16 -11.89 7.66
C GLU A 157 -4.94 -12.66 8.17
N TYR A 158 -4.06 -11.92 8.84
CA TYR A 158 -2.92 -12.42 9.58
C TYR A 158 -2.94 -11.83 10.99
N THR A 159 -2.58 -12.64 11.99
CA THR A 159 -2.47 -12.23 13.40
C THR A 159 -1.12 -12.64 14.00
N ASP A 160 -0.28 -13.28 13.20
CA ASP A 160 1.07 -13.66 13.60
C ASP A 160 2.04 -12.46 13.56
N LYS A 161 3.12 -12.55 14.33
CA LYS A 161 4.09 -11.47 14.51
C LYS A 161 4.85 -11.10 13.21
N GLU A 162 4.96 -12.03 12.27
CA GLU A 162 5.71 -11.84 11.02
C GLU A 162 4.98 -10.86 10.10
N HIS A 163 3.66 -10.77 10.23
CA HIS A 163 2.81 -9.86 9.46
C HIS A 163 2.42 -8.58 10.21
N LEU A 164 3.09 -8.28 11.32
CA LEU A 164 2.89 -7.04 12.08
C LEU A 164 4.03 -6.04 11.82
N LEU A 165 3.80 -4.79 12.20
CA LEU A 165 4.71 -3.67 11.93
C LEU A 165 5.75 -3.53 13.06
N VAL A 166 6.89 -2.96 12.70
CA VAL A 166 7.95 -2.54 13.62
C VAL A 166 8.20 -1.05 13.42
N GLY A 167 8.21 -0.28 14.50
CA GLY A 167 8.47 1.16 14.46
C GLY A 167 9.85 1.50 13.94
N ASN A 168 9.99 2.68 13.32
CA ASN A 168 11.22 3.22 12.73
C ASN A 168 11.85 2.34 11.64
N ARG A 169 11.15 1.30 11.18
CA ARG A 169 11.57 0.47 10.06
C ARG A 169 10.97 1.01 8.78
N LYS A 170 11.80 1.11 7.73
CA LYS A 170 11.32 1.39 6.37
C LYS A 170 10.70 0.14 5.75
N TYR A 171 9.50 0.29 5.22
CA TYR A 171 8.79 -0.73 4.45
C TYR A 171 8.68 -0.29 2.99
N SER A 172 8.91 -1.21 2.07
CA SER A 172 8.65 -1.02 0.65
C SER A 172 7.35 -1.72 0.29
N VAL A 173 6.37 -0.96 -0.19
CA VAL A 173 5.07 -1.47 -0.62
C VAL A 173 5.03 -1.56 -2.13
N LYS A 174 4.50 -2.67 -2.66
CA LYS A 174 4.21 -2.85 -4.07
C LYS A 174 2.80 -3.44 -4.24
N ILE A 175 1.97 -2.75 -5.00
CA ILE A 175 0.60 -3.17 -5.34
C ILE A 175 0.55 -3.42 -6.84
N ILE A 176 0.00 -4.56 -7.25
CA ILE A 176 -0.18 -4.91 -8.66
C ILE A 176 -1.67 -5.11 -8.91
N VAL A 177 -2.15 -4.48 -9.98
CA VAL A 177 -3.47 -4.73 -10.59
C VAL A 177 -3.21 -5.10 -12.03
N ASN A 178 -3.44 -6.36 -12.41
CA ASN A 178 -3.14 -6.86 -13.74
C ASN A 178 -4.17 -7.91 -14.19
N ASN A 179 -5.07 -7.54 -15.12
CA ASN A 179 -6.07 -8.44 -15.70
C ASN A 179 -6.85 -9.26 -14.66
N GLY A 180 -7.30 -8.60 -13.58
CA GLY A 180 -8.04 -9.26 -12.49
C GLY A 180 -7.16 -9.93 -11.42
N LEU A 181 -5.86 -9.99 -11.63
CA LEU A 181 -4.92 -10.40 -10.58
C LEU A 181 -4.56 -9.17 -9.75
N ILE A 182 -4.88 -9.22 -8.46
CA ILE A 182 -4.59 -8.16 -7.47
C ILE A 182 -3.58 -8.73 -6.50
N GLN A 183 -2.44 -8.05 -6.32
CA GLN A 183 -1.39 -8.50 -5.42
C GLN A 183 -0.90 -7.35 -4.54
N TYR A 184 -0.60 -7.65 -3.29
CA TYR A 184 0.03 -6.73 -2.35
C TYR A 184 1.30 -7.36 -1.79
N TYR A 185 2.40 -6.64 -1.92
CA TYR A 185 3.69 -7.04 -1.38
C TYR A 185 4.16 -6.04 -0.33
N LEU A 186 4.77 -6.53 0.73
CA LEU A 186 5.52 -5.75 1.71
C LEU A 186 6.96 -6.28 1.76
N ASN A 187 7.95 -5.42 1.55
CA ASN A 187 9.38 -5.78 1.48
C ASN A 187 9.68 -6.93 0.50
N ASN A 188 9.01 -6.95 -0.67
CA ASN A 188 9.06 -8.00 -1.70
C ASN A 188 8.44 -9.34 -1.30
N GLU A 189 7.89 -9.49 -0.12
CA GLU A 189 7.10 -10.65 0.30
C GLU A 189 5.64 -10.48 -0.15
N LEU A 190 5.06 -11.52 -0.74
CA LEU A 190 3.65 -11.53 -1.15
C LEU A 190 2.75 -11.74 0.07
N TYR A 191 2.09 -10.68 0.51
CA TYR A 191 1.16 -10.72 1.64
C TYR A 191 -0.25 -11.13 1.21
N TRP A 192 -0.66 -10.77 0.00
CA TRP A 192 -2.00 -11.05 -0.47
C TRP A 192 -2.07 -11.16 -1.99
N GLU A 193 -2.87 -12.12 -2.45
CA GLU A 193 -3.23 -12.31 -3.85
C GLU A 193 -4.72 -12.61 -3.97
N LEU A 194 -5.37 -11.99 -4.95
CA LEU A 194 -6.76 -12.23 -5.31
C LEU A 194 -6.85 -12.35 -6.84
N LYS A 195 -7.47 -13.43 -7.31
CA LYS A 195 -7.99 -13.51 -8.68
C LYS A 195 -9.44 -13.02 -8.65
N ASP A 196 -9.63 -11.77 -9.08
CA ASP A 196 -10.92 -11.09 -9.04
C ASP A 196 -11.62 -11.23 -10.40
N GLU A 197 -12.78 -11.87 -10.43
CA GLU A 197 -13.57 -12.03 -11.66
C GLU A 197 -14.26 -10.73 -12.08
N THR A 198 -14.47 -9.81 -11.15
CA THR A 198 -15.11 -8.50 -11.36
C THR A 198 -14.21 -7.36 -10.88
N PRO A 199 -13.01 -7.20 -11.48
CA PRO A 199 -12.01 -6.29 -10.94
C PRO A 199 -12.38 -4.82 -11.16
N TYR A 200 -12.03 -3.97 -10.20
CA TYR A 200 -12.04 -2.52 -10.38
C TYR A 200 -10.91 -2.12 -11.31
N LYS A 201 -11.25 -1.52 -12.47
CA LYS A 201 -10.30 -1.22 -13.57
C LYS A 201 -9.84 0.22 -13.58
N THR A 202 -10.43 1.07 -12.75
CA THR A 202 -10.11 2.50 -12.64
C THR A 202 -10.44 3.01 -11.25
N GLY A 203 -9.75 4.02 -10.80
CA GLY A 203 -10.01 4.63 -9.49
C GLY A 203 -8.79 5.40 -8.97
N TYR A 204 -8.91 5.88 -7.75
CA TYR A 204 -7.88 6.65 -7.08
C TYR A 204 -7.09 5.80 -6.10
N PHE A 205 -5.87 6.23 -5.81
CA PHE A 205 -5.04 5.69 -4.75
C PHE A 205 -5.05 6.63 -3.55
N GLY A 206 -5.03 6.08 -2.32
CA GLY A 206 -4.90 6.86 -1.10
C GLY A 206 -4.10 6.16 -0.02
N PHE A 207 -3.17 6.88 0.61
CA PHE A 207 -2.61 6.50 1.89
C PHE A 207 -3.68 6.68 2.97
N ARG A 208 -3.83 5.71 3.85
CA ARG A 208 -4.85 5.76 4.90
C ARG A 208 -4.25 5.38 6.25
N THR A 209 -4.60 6.13 7.30
CA THR A 209 -4.23 5.78 8.67
C THR A 209 -5.31 6.21 9.68
N THR A 210 -5.13 5.82 10.94
CA THR A 210 -5.89 6.35 12.08
C THR A 210 -4.94 7.19 12.96
N ILE A 211 -4.71 6.85 14.23
CA ILE A 211 -3.71 7.53 15.04
C ILE A 211 -2.35 6.97 14.65
N SER A 212 -1.52 7.77 13.99
CA SER A 212 -0.19 7.35 13.55
C SER A 212 0.61 8.53 13.02
N HIS A 213 1.94 8.39 13.04
CA HIS A 213 2.89 9.27 12.37
C HIS A 213 3.63 8.45 11.30
N GLN A 214 3.43 8.79 10.03
CA GLN A 214 3.96 8.05 8.89
C GLN A 214 4.70 8.96 7.91
N GLN A 215 5.84 8.51 7.42
CA GLN A 215 6.65 9.21 6.41
C GLN A 215 6.69 8.39 5.13
N PHE A 216 6.16 8.95 4.03
CA PHE A 216 6.13 8.32 2.72
C PHE A 216 7.17 8.93 1.79
N GLU A 217 7.78 8.09 0.96
CA GLU A 217 8.81 8.48 -0.02
C GLU A 217 8.76 7.60 -1.27
N ASN A 218 9.39 8.06 -2.36
CA ASN A 218 9.58 7.26 -3.58
C ASN A 218 8.29 6.75 -4.25
N PHE A 219 7.21 7.53 -4.21
CA PHE A 219 5.94 7.10 -4.81
C PHE A 219 6.02 7.04 -6.34
N LYS A 220 5.64 5.90 -6.93
CA LYS A 220 5.64 5.70 -8.38
C LYS A 220 4.48 4.82 -8.81
N VAL A 221 3.95 5.11 -10.00
CA VAL A 221 2.96 4.28 -10.68
C VAL A 221 3.46 3.92 -12.07
N TYR A 222 3.38 2.66 -12.40
CA TYR A 222 3.74 2.12 -13.70
C TYR A 222 2.52 1.52 -14.40
N GLN A 223 2.43 1.73 -15.69
CA GLN A 223 1.52 0.99 -16.59
C GLN A 223 2.19 -0.33 -16.95
N LEU A 224 1.51 -1.47 -16.74
CA LEU A 224 1.97 -2.82 -17.04
C LEU A 224 1.58 -3.28 -18.45
#